data_e34a7eb037ca13b84cd5f6af4b90e126
#
_entry.id   e34a7eb037ca13b84cd5f6af4b90e126
#
_cell.length_a   1.000
_cell.length_b   1.000
_cell.length_c   1.000
_cell.angle_alpha   90.00
_cell.angle_beta   90.00
_cell.angle_gamma   90.00
#
_symmetry.space_group_name_H-M   'P 1'
#
loop_
_entity.id
_entity.type
_entity.pdbx_description
1 polymer ?
#
loop_
_entity_poly.entity_id
_entity_poly.type
_entity_poly.pdbx_seq_one_letter_code
_entity_poly.pdbx_strand_id
1 'polypeptide(L)'
;MLDLINTEKLVCLDIETQGLDRHRHGITSIQIGFTSTADGKYTRKFFDWERLGTKRQLKLMKKLKECKLVTHNGKFDLLFLYEKTGISLNLHIDTLVLAHICGEEDLTLKGLTRKYFHVDYDISKQAKTGTITEELKSYALDDVLYPMKLMKIFKEKVRKEELFRVFKHEMRAYKAYYEIEKGGVPISPKRHEVLEKLQEDLRPYKEKLLFYGDINWNSNDQVASILFTKKDEPVYRQDGERLDDTFKVTEKTVDGKSIELGEFSTRKEANAFKKEYVEKNPYIFKVSVNLQKHFKPVVIGYGQGLKVLERTEKGAPSVGIDTLSNYVGNDCVDTLLEYKRISKLITFIESWESLQVDGRIYPSFNITARTGRTTCKNPNLKIC
;
A
#
# COMPACT_ATOMS: atom_id res chain seq x y z
N MET A 1 20.81 31.56 -15.79
CA MET A 1 19.47 31.08 -15.39
C MET A 1 19.41 30.73 -13.90
N LEU A 2 20.36 29.93 -13.33
CA LEU A 2 20.37 29.65 -11.88
C LEU A 2 20.57 30.92 -11.04
N ASP A 3 21.21 31.91 -11.59
CA ASP A 3 21.43 33.23 -10.97
C ASP A 3 20.15 34.04 -10.80
N LEU A 4 19.07 33.65 -11.53
CA LEU A 4 17.73 34.26 -11.40
C LEU A 4 16.97 33.75 -10.17
N ILE A 5 17.40 32.65 -9.53
CA ILE A 5 16.74 32.10 -8.35
C ILE A 5 17.09 32.99 -7.15
N ASN A 6 16.08 33.64 -6.59
CA ASN A 6 16.24 34.42 -5.37
C ASN A 6 16.20 33.47 -4.15
N THR A 7 17.36 33.23 -3.55
CA THR A 7 17.54 32.33 -2.39
C THR A 7 16.94 32.88 -1.11
N GLU A 8 16.71 34.20 -1.02
CA GLU A 8 16.02 34.84 0.12
C GLU A 8 14.52 34.55 0.14
N LYS A 9 13.95 34.15 -0.99
CA LYS A 9 12.55 33.80 -1.13
C LYS A 9 12.35 32.30 -1.11
N LEU A 10 11.10 31.86 -0.94
CA LEU A 10 10.73 30.46 -0.99
C LEU A 10 10.84 29.92 -2.43
N VAL A 11 11.34 28.72 -2.56
CA VAL A 11 11.45 27.99 -3.83
C VAL A 11 10.63 26.72 -3.72
N CYS A 12 9.67 26.53 -4.62
CA CYS A 12 8.91 25.28 -4.72
C CYS A 12 9.67 24.28 -5.57
N LEU A 13 9.62 23.01 -5.19
CA LEU A 13 10.31 21.90 -5.83
C LEU A 13 9.36 20.72 -5.96
N ASP A 14 9.44 20.04 -7.09
CA ASP A 14 8.79 18.78 -7.40
C ASP A 14 9.62 18.00 -8.43
N ILE A 15 9.47 16.65 -8.51
CA ILE A 15 10.13 15.80 -9.50
C ILE A 15 9.15 14.79 -10.10
N GLU A 16 9.44 14.37 -11.35
CA GLU A 16 8.86 13.18 -11.95
C GLU A 16 9.90 12.06 -12.01
N THR A 17 9.48 10.82 -11.78
CA THR A 17 10.37 9.65 -11.73
C THR A 17 9.86 8.51 -12.60
N GLN A 18 10.75 7.58 -12.95
CA GLN A 18 10.41 6.37 -13.71
C GLN A 18 9.64 5.32 -12.87
N GLY A 19 9.58 5.50 -11.55
CA GLY A 19 8.89 4.62 -10.61
C GLY A 19 9.14 5.06 -9.17
N LEU A 20 8.65 4.26 -8.20
CA LEU A 20 8.60 4.68 -6.80
C LEU A 20 9.85 4.31 -5.97
N ASP A 21 10.70 3.44 -6.47
CA ASP A 21 11.91 2.98 -5.75
C ASP A 21 13.13 3.79 -6.19
N ARG A 22 13.61 4.67 -5.31
CA ARG A 22 14.74 5.55 -5.59
C ARG A 22 16.06 4.83 -5.89
N HIS A 23 16.23 3.60 -5.37
CA HIS A 23 17.44 2.80 -5.60
C HIS A 23 17.44 2.15 -7.00
N ARG A 24 16.26 1.88 -7.57
CA ARG A 24 16.08 1.18 -8.84
C ARG A 24 15.68 2.11 -9.99
N HIS A 25 14.99 3.21 -9.70
CA HIS A 25 14.43 4.11 -10.72
C HIS A 25 15.20 5.41 -10.82
N GLY A 26 15.12 6.04 -11.99
CA GLY A 26 15.70 7.33 -12.29
C GLY A 26 14.70 8.48 -12.08
N ILE A 27 15.24 9.71 -12.10
CA ILE A 27 14.46 10.93 -12.19
C ILE A 27 14.26 11.26 -13.66
N THR A 28 13.04 11.57 -14.08
CA THR A 28 12.69 11.98 -15.45
C THR A 28 12.83 13.49 -15.61
N SER A 29 12.29 14.24 -14.67
CA SER A 29 12.34 15.71 -14.70
C SER A 29 12.35 16.31 -13.31
N ILE A 30 12.77 17.56 -13.21
CA ILE A 30 12.68 18.39 -12.02
C ILE A 30 12.02 19.72 -12.36
N GLN A 31 11.09 20.13 -11.54
CA GLN A 31 10.35 21.37 -11.65
C GLN A 31 10.69 22.28 -10.49
N ILE A 32 10.93 23.53 -10.76
CA ILE A 32 11.14 24.55 -9.73
C ILE A 32 10.28 25.78 -9.99
N GLY A 33 9.68 26.29 -8.92
CA GLY A 33 8.95 27.54 -8.90
C GLY A 33 9.63 28.52 -7.94
N PHE A 34 10.01 29.69 -8.40
CA PHE A 34 10.77 30.66 -7.62
C PHE A 34 10.42 32.11 -7.99
N THR A 35 10.75 33.03 -7.09
CA THR A 35 10.69 34.46 -7.41
C THR A 35 11.99 34.85 -8.14
N SER A 36 11.86 35.39 -9.34
CA SER A 36 13.01 35.83 -10.16
C SER A 36 13.66 37.06 -9.57
N THR A 37 15.00 37.09 -9.57
CA THR A 37 15.78 38.27 -9.20
C THR A 37 15.71 39.38 -10.24
N ALA A 38 15.37 39.04 -11.50
CA ALA A 38 15.35 40.00 -12.62
C ALA A 38 14.14 40.94 -12.58
N ASP A 39 12.96 40.43 -12.24
CA ASP A 39 11.69 41.19 -12.33
C ASP A 39 10.77 41.01 -11.11
N GLY A 40 11.19 40.25 -10.11
CA GLY A 40 10.42 39.98 -8.91
C GLY A 40 9.20 39.07 -9.10
N LYS A 41 8.97 38.54 -10.31
CA LYS A 41 7.81 37.69 -10.63
C LYS A 41 8.04 36.23 -10.27
N TYR A 42 6.96 35.54 -9.93
CA TYR A 42 6.99 34.09 -9.74
C TYR A 42 7.15 33.39 -11.08
N THR A 43 8.23 32.67 -11.23
CA THR A 43 8.65 31.97 -12.46
C THR A 43 8.69 30.46 -12.18
N ARG A 44 8.21 29.69 -13.13
CA ARG A 44 8.24 28.21 -13.08
C ARG A 44 9.15 27.70 -14.18
N LYS A 45 9.99 26.70 -13.88
CA LYS A 45 10.92 26.09 -14.83
C LYS A 45 10.83 24.58 -14.72
N PHE A 46 10.78 23.94 -15.88
CA PHE A 46 10.87 22.50 -16.09
C PHE A 46 12.25 22.16 -16.65
N PHE A 47 12.88 21.12 -16.10
CA PHE A 47 14.14 20.60 -16.58
C PHE A 47 14.00 19.10 -16.83
N ASP A 48 14.31 18.70 -18.05
CA ASP A 48 14.58 17.30 -18.38
C ASP A 48 15.87 16.89 -17.65
N TRP A 49 15.75 15.93 -16.71
CA TRP A 49 16.84 15.58 -15.81
C TRP A 49 18.04 15.00 -16.56
N GLU A 50 17.80 14.11 -17.53
CA GLU A 50 18.88 13.48 -18.30
C GLU A 50 19.60 14.49 -19.20
N ARG A 51 18.85 15.37 -19.87
CA ARG A 51 19.42 16.42 -20.74
C ARG A 51 20.20 17.49 -19.99
N LEU A 52 19.95 17.68 -18.70
CA LEU A 52 20.79 18.57 -17.90
C LEU A 52 22.25 18.10 -17.86
N GLY A 53 22.48 16.80 -17.74
CA GLY A 53 23.78 16.18 -17.52
C GLY A 53 24.35 16.49 -16.13
N THR A 54 25.22 15.61 -15.64
CA THR A 54 25.69 15.56 -14.23
C THR A 54 26.21 16.91 -13.70
N LYS A 55 27.02 17.62 -14.52
CA LYS A 55 27.60 18.91 -14.09
C LYS A 55 26.53 19.97 -13.78
N ARG A 56 25.49 20.05 -14.62
CA ARG A 56 24.40 21.02 -14.42
C ARG A 56 23.44 20.57 -13.32
N GLN A 57 23.19 19.27 -13.19
CA GLN A 57 22.43 18.69 -12.09
C GLN A 57 23.07 19.07 -10.75
N LEU A 58 24.36 18.81 -10.57
CA LEU A 58 25.09 19.16 -9.34
C LEU A 58 25.08 20.69 -9.07
N LYS A 59 25.23 21.52 -10.13
CA LYS A 59 25.14 22.98 -9.98
C LYS A 59 23.75 23.42 -9.52
N LEU A 60 22.69 22.81 -10.07
CA LEU A 60 21.31 23.05 -9.65
C LEU A 60 21.10 22.65 -8.19
N MET A 61 21.53 21.44 -7.80
CA MET A 61 21.40 20.94 -6.44
C MET A 61 22.14 21.83 -5.42
N LYS A 62 23.34 22.28 -5.73
CA LYS A 62 24.10 23.22 -4.89
C LYS A 62 23.33 24.54 -4.70
N LYS A 63 22.70 25.05 -5.76
CA LYS A 63 21.87 26.27 -5.66
C LYS A 63 20.61 26.04 -4.82
N LEU A 64 19.93 24.91 -5.01
CA LEU A 64 18.72 24.58 -4.22
C LEU A 64 19.03 24.31 -2.74
N LYS A 65 20.24 23.86 -2.41
CA LYS A 65 20.69 23.69 -1.02
C LYS A 65 20.71 25.00 -0.23
N GLU A 66 20.91 26.13 -0.91
CA GLU A 66 20.90 27.48 -0.32
C GLU A 66 19.46 28.00 -0.13
N CYS A 67 18.46 27.35 -0.76
CA CYS A 67 17.08 27.82 -0.78
C CYS A 67 16.24 27.30 0.40
N LYS A 68 15.19 28.05 0.72
CA LYS A 68 14.10 27.61 1.62
C LYS A 68 13.05 26.87 0.78
N LEU A 69 13.08 25.55 0.79
CA LEU A 69 12.23 24.74 -0.07
C LEU A 69 10.81 24.58 0.44
N VAL A 70 9.84 24.69 -0.47
CA VAL A 70 8.44 24.32 -0.30
C VAL A 70 8.15 23.13 -1.19
N THR A 71 7.47 22.13 -0.66
CA THR A 71 7.11 20.92 -1.40
C THR A 71 5.69 20.49 -1.06
N HIS A 72 5.20 19.47 -1.75
CA HIS A 72 4.02 18.74 -1.36
C HIS A 72 4.37 17.24 -1.28
N ASN A 73 4.42 16.66 -0.07
CA ASN A 73 4.93 15.30 0.18
C ASN A 73 6.42 15.14 -0.22
N GLY A 74 7.20 16.19 -0.01
CA GLY A 74 8.56 16.34 -0.56
C GLY A 74 9.62 15.41 0.01
N LYS A 75 9.34 14.59 1.03
CA LYS A 75 10.29 13.55 1.44
C LYS A 75 10.65 12.63 0.26
N PHE A 76 9.65 12.27 -0.56
CA PHE A 76 9.86 11.46 -1.75
C PHE A 76 10.87 12.12 -2.70
N ASP A 77 10.62 13.37 -3.07
CA ASP A 77 11.46 14.13 -3.99
C ASP A 77 12.89 14.28 -3.49
N LEU A 78 13.02 14.69 -2.23
CA LEU A 78 14.32 14.94 -1.62
C LEU A 78 15.15 13.66 -1.45
N LEU A 79 14.51 12.51 -1.19
CA LEU A 79 15.17 11.22 -1.10
C LEU A 79 15.68 10.76 -2.46
N PHE A 80 14.90 10.91 -3.54
CA PHE A 80 15.35 10.63 -4.90
C PHE A 80 16.53 11.52 -5.31
N LEU A 81 16.42 12.82 -5.07
CA LEU A 81 17.50 13.78 -5.40
C LEU A 81 18.77 13.49 -4.61
N TYR A 82 18.67 13.12 -3.34
CA TYR A 82 19.82 12.70 -2.54
C TYR A 82 20.46 11.43 -3.09
N GLU A 83 19.66 10.41 -3.41
CA GLU A 83 20.15 9.15 -3.96
C GLU A 83 20.94 9.32 -5.26
N LYS A 84 20.46 10.21 -6.14
CA LYS A 84 21.09 10.45 -7.45
C LYS A 84 22.24 11.43 -7.43
N THR A 85 22.37 12.27 -6.39
CA THR A 85 23.37 13.36 -6.39
C THR A 85 24.27 13.41 -5.16
N GLY A 86 23.94 12.69 -4.10
CA GLY A 86 24.60 12.76 -2.80
C GLY A 86 24.39 14.10 -2.07
N ILE A 87 23.56 15.02 -2.60
CA ILE A 87 23.34 16.35 -2.01
C ILE A 87 22.03 16.35 -1.23
N SER A 88 22.12 16.51 0.09
CA SER A 88 20.96 16.69 0.96
C SER A 88 20.42 18.11 0.85
N LEU A 89 19.14 18.25 0.54
CA LEU A 89 18.41 19.51 0.47
C LEU A 89 17.66 19.76 1.77
N ASN A 90 17.43 21.03 2.11
CA ASN A 90 16.77 21.44 3.35
C ASN A 90 15.28 21.73 3.10
N LEU A 91 14.42 20.80 3.46
CA LEU A 91 12.97 20.99 3.44
C LEU A 91 12.57 22.06 4.47
N HIS A 92 11.96 23.14 4.02
CA HIS A 92 11.52 24.22 4.89
C HIS A 92 10.03 24.10 5.27
N ILE A 93 9.17 23.89 4.27
CA ILE A 93 7.71 23.73 4.44
C ILE A 93 7.24 22.60 3.55
N ASP A 94 6.39 21.74 4.12
CA ASP A 94 5.63 20.77 3.32
C ASP A 94 4.13 21.08 3.41
N THR A 95 3.49 21.24 2.27
CA THR A 95 2.07 21.62 2.20
C THR A 95 1.14 20.47 2.52
N LEU A 96 1.59 19.21 2.41
CA LEU A 96 0.85 18.05 2.89
C LEU A 96 0.74 18.09 4.43
N VAL A 97 1.84 18.43 5.12
CA VAL A 97 1.85 18.57 6.58
C VAL A 97 0.95 19.74 7.01
N LEU A 98 1.00 20.87 6.30
CA LEU A 98 0.11 22.00 6.57
C LEU A 98 -1.37 21.61 6.39
N ALA A 99 -1.72 20.93 5.30
CA ALA A 99 -3.08 20.47 5.03
C ALA A 99 -3.58 19.51 6.11
N HIS A 100 -2.74 18.54 6.50
CA HIS A 100 -3.07 17.59 7.57
C HIS A 100 -3.40 18.28 8.90
N ILE A 101 -2.58 19.24 9.32
CA ILE A 101 -2.80 19.98 10.57
C ILE A 101 -4.06 20.84 10.50
N CYS A 102 -4.39 21.37 9.32
CA CYS A 102 -5.63 22.11 9.08
C CYS A 102 -6.88 21.21 8.95
N GLY A 103 -6.76 19.89 9.20
CA GLY A 103 -7.89 18.96 9.20
C GLY A 103 -8.42 18.59 7.82
N GLU A 104 -7.62 18.73 6.76
CA GLU A 104 -8.04 18.30 5.43
C GLU A 104 -8.12 16.76 5.37
N GLU A 105 -9.19 16.23 4.75
CA GLU A 105 -9.40 14.79 4.61
C GLU A 105 -8.63 14.22 3.40
N ASP A 106 -8.73 14.91 2.24
CA ASP A 106 -7.93 14.58 1.07
C ASP A 106 -6.65 15.42 1.08
N LEU A 107 -5.55 14.76 1.36
CA LEU A 107 -4.22 15.38 1.42
C LEU A 107 -3.48 15.36 0.08
N THR A 108 -4.08 14.82 -0.98
CA THR A 108 -3.45 14.82 -2.30
C THR A 108 -3.42 16.24 -2.88
N LEU A 109 -2.34 16.58 -3.59
CA LEU A 109 -2.24 17.90 -4.24
C LEU A 109 -3.43 18.16 -5.18
N LYS A 110 -3.86 17.12 -5.89
CA LYS A 110 -5.02 17.16 -6.80
C LYS A 110 -6.33 17.46 -6.08
N GLY A 111 -6.61 16.72 -5.00
CA GLY A 111 -7.81 16.93 -4.19
C GLY A 111 -7.86 18.32 -3.58
N LEU A 112 -6.73 18.78 -3.03
CA LEU A 112 -6.61 20.13 -2.48
C LEU A 112 -6.76 21.20 -3.56
N THR A 113 -6.17 21.01 -4.73
CA THR A 113 -6.28 21.97 -5.85
C THR A 113 -7.71 22.05 -6.37
N ARG A 114 -8.39 20.91 -6.52
CA ARG A 114 -9.82 20.88 -6.87
C ARG A 114 -10.67 21.62 -5.84
N LYS A 115 -10.44 21.35 -4.55
CA LYS A 115 -11.19 21.97 -3.45
C LYS A 115 -11.03 23.49 -3.38
N TYR A 116 -9.81 24.00 -3.52
CA TYR A 116 -9.48 25.40 -3.27
C TYR A 116 -9.46 26.29 -4.51
N PHE A 117 -9.23 25.70 -5.67
CA PHE A 117 -9.05 26.47 -6.92
C PHE A 117 -10.00 26.04 -8.05
N HIS A 118 -10.84 25.00 -7.82
CA HIS A 118 -11.76 24.44 -8.82
C HIS A 118 -11.07 24.00 -10.12
N VAL A 119 -9.82 23.52 -10.01
CA VAL A 119 -9.02 23.01 -11.12
C VAL A 119 -8.94 21.51 -11.03
N ASP A 120 -9.34 20.82 -12.10
CA ASP A 120 -9.17 19.39 -12.24
C ASP A 120 -7.80 19.06 -12.82
N TYR A 121 -7.05 18.26 -12.08
CA TYR A 121 -5.82 17.65 -12.57
C TYR A 121 -6.14 16.46 -13.47
N ASP A 122 -5.77 16.55 -14.73
CA ASP A 122 -5.90 15.43 -15.66
C ASP A 122 -4.76 14.43 -15.46
N ILE A 123 -5.09 13.32 -14.77
CA ILE A 123 -4.14 12.23 -14.46
C ILE A 123 -3.65 11.52 -15.75
N SER A 124 -4.40 11.61 -16.85
CA SER A 124 -4.01 10.98 -18.12
C SER A 124 -2.73 11.59 -18.70
N LYS A 125 -2.36 12.79 -18.27
CA LYS A 125 -1.16 13.52 -18.68
C LYS A 125 0.12 13.10 -17.94
N GLN A 126 0.02 12.28 -16.89
CA GLN A 126 1.18 11.68 -16.25
C GLN A 126 1.89 10.73 -17.24
N ALA A 127 3.20 10.86 -17.36
CA ALA A 127 3.99 10.01 -18.23
C ALA A 127 3.92 8.55 -17.80
N LYS A 128 3.09 7.75 -18.48
CA LYS A 128 3.08 6.29 -18.30
C LYS A 128 4.32 5.59 -18.88
N THR A 129 5.15 6.29 -19.64
CA THR A 129 6.20 5.71 -20.48
C THR A 129 7.56 6.38 -20.39
N GLY A 130 7.78 7.31 -19.45
CA GLY A 130 9.05 8.05 -19.36
C GLY A 130 9.28 9.08 -20.48
N THR A 131 8.35 9.25 -21.41
CA THR A 131 8.45 10.24 -22.50
C THR A 131 7.96 11.60 -22.03
N ILE A 132 8.77 12.64 -22.23
CA ILE A 132 8.41 14.02 -21.89
C ILE A 132 7.56 14.61 -23.00
N THR A 133 6.27 14.85 -22.73
CA THR A 133 5.34 15.55 -23.63
C THR A 133 5.12 16.99 -23.14
N GLU A 134 4.53 17.86 -23.99
CA GLU A 134 4.19 19.24 -23.58
C GLU A 134 3.07 19.24 -22.52
N GLU A 135 2.14 18.28 -22.59
CA GLU A 135 1.11 18.09 -21.59
C GLU A 135 1.71 17.73 -20.22
N LEU A 136 2.72 16.80 -20.19
CA LEU A 136 3.45 16.47 -18.97
C LEU A 136 4.15 17.71 -18.40
N LYS A 137 4.82 18.50 -19.26
CA LYS A 137 5.51 19.72 -18.80
C LYS A 137 4.53 20.72 -18.17
N SER A 138 3.36 20.92 -18.81
CA SER A 138 2.32 21.81 -18.29
C SER A 138 1.81 21.33 -16.93
N TYR A 139 1.53 20.03 -16.83
CA TYR A 139 1.10 19.37 -15.62
C TYR A 139 2.15 19.53 -14.49
N ALA A 140 3.39 19.13 -14.75
CA ALA A 140 4.49 19.20 -13.81
C ALA A 140 4.83 20.64 -13.36
N LEU A 141 4.62 21.63 -14.22
CA LEU A 141 4.76 23.04 -13.83
C LEU A 141 3.65 23.51 -12.87
N ASP A 142 2.49 22.88 -12.90
CA ASP A 142 1.41 23.18 -11.97
C ASP A 142 1.71 22.58 -10.58
N ASP A 143 2.47 21.48 -10.50
CA ASP A 143 2.89 20.86 -9.24
C ASP A 143 3.89 21.73 -8.44
N VAL A 144 4.46 22.78 -9.05
CA VAL A 144 5.21 23.82 -8.33
C VAL A 144 4.46 25.15 -8.18
N LEU A 145 3.28 25.29 -8.78
CA LEU A 145 2.42 26.47 -8.63
C LEU A 145 1.46 26.33 -7.45
N TYR A 146 0.72 25.22 -7.44
CA TYR A 146 -0.36 25.04 -6.46
C TYR A 146 0.13 24.86 -5.04
N PRO A 147 1.25 24.18 -4.72
CA PRO A 147 1.76 24.17 -3.36
C PRO A 147 2.07 25.56 -2.81
N MET A 148 2.57 26.47 -3.64
CA MET A 148 2.81 27.85 -3.23
C MET A 148 1.52 28.62 -2.93
N LYS A 149 0.45 28.36 -3.70
CA LYS A 149 -0.87 28.95 -3.44
C LYS A 149 -1.52 28.34 -2.19
N LEU A 150 -1.51 27.02 -2.06
CA LEU A 150 -2.01 26.28 -0.89
C LEU A 150 -1.29 26.68 0.40
N MET A 151 0.03 26.82 0.34
CA MET A 151 0.83 27.24 1.47
C MET A 151 0.34 28.58 2.04
N LYS A 152 -0.05 29.55 1.19
CA LYS A 152 -0.57 30.84 1.67
C LYS A 152 -1.89 30.65 2.42
N ILE A 153 -2.79 29.83 1.87
CA ILE A 153 -4.09 29.53 2.48
C ILE A 153 -3.91 28.83 3.83
N PHE A 154 -3.11 27.76 3.85
CA PHE A 154 -2.91 26.99 5.08
C PHE A 154 -2.12 27.73 6.15
N LYS A 155 -1.15 28.56 5.77
CA LYS A 155 -0.49 29.44 6.75
C LYS A 155 -1.45 30.41 7.43
N GLU A 156 -2.41 30.93 6.68
CA GLU A 156 -3.44 31.81 7.24
C GLU A 156 -4.39 31.04 8.17
N LYS A 157 -4.79 29.80 7.81
CA LYS A 157 -5.55 28.91 8.70
C LYS A 157 -4.79 28.59 9.98
N VAL A 158 -3.52 28.16 9.87
CA VAL A 158 -2.64 27.87 11.02
C VAL A 158 -2.51 29.08 11.95
N ARG A 159 -2.45 30.30 11.39
CA ARG A 159 -2.40 31.52 12.18
C ARG A 159 -3.72 31.81 12.91
N LYS A 160 -4.85 31.69 12.21
CA LYS A 160 -6.19 31.94 12.77
C LYS A 160 -6.58 30.94 13.87
N GLU A 161 -6.20 29.68 13.67
CA GLU A 161 -6.52 28.57 14.58
C GLU A 161 -5.42 28.34 15.63
N GLU A 162 -4.43 29.20 15.72
CA GLU A 162 -3.30 29.15 16.66
C GLU A 162 -2.47 27.84 16.62
N LEU A 163 -2.45 27.16 15.46
CA LEU A 163 -1.80 25.86 15.25
C LEU A 163 -0.30 25.94 14.96
N PHE A 164 0.32 27.11 15.09
CA PHE A 164 1.73 27.30 14.74
C PHE A 164 2.68 26.40 15.54
N ARG A 165 2.40 26.16 16.82
CA ARG A 165 3.19 25.25 17.67
C ARG A 165 3.12 23.82 17.17
N VAL A 166 1.93 23.36 16.81
CA VAL A 166 1.68 22.02 16.24
C VAL A 166 2.42 21.88 14.91
N PHE A 167 2.27 22.85 14.01
CA PHE A 167 2.99 22.86 12.73
C PHE A 167 4.51 22.75 12.89
N LYS A 168 5.08 23.52 13.80
CA LYS A 168 6.53 23.49 14.07
C LYS A 168 6.98 22.12 14.59
N HIS A 169 6.16 21.49 15.42
CA HIS A 169 6.42 20.16 15.97
C HIS A 169 6.36 19.09 14.87
N GLU A 170 5.28 19.07 14.10
CA GLU A 170 5.09 18.10 13.00
C GLU A 170 6.16 18.24 11.91
N MET A 171 6.54 19.45 11.54
CA MET A 171 7.64 19.67 10.59
C MET A 171 9.00 19.19 11.12
N ARG A 172 9.24 19.26 12.44
CA ARG A 172 10.45 18.67 13.04
C ARG A 172 10.43 17.14 12.96
N ALA A 173 9.30 16.52 13.30
CA ALA A 173 9.12 15.08 13.19
C ALA A 173 9.28 14.61 11.73
N TYR A 174 8.67 15.33 10.79
CA TYR A 174 8.76 15.02 9.36
C TYR A 174 10.20 15.07 8.84
N LYS A 175 10.99 16.06 9.27
CA LYS A 175 12.42 16.17 8.95
C LYS A 175 13.24 15.05 9.58
N ALA A 176 12.94 14.68 10.83
CA ALA A 176 13.61 13.57 11.49
C ALA A 176 13.38 12.25 10.75
N TYR A 177 12.15 11.98 10.30
CA TYR A 177 11.85 10.83 9.48
C TYR A 177 12.54 10.87 8.10
N TYR A 178 12.64 12.05 7.49
CA TYR A 178 13.44 12.22 6.28
C TYR A 178 14.91 11.80 6.50
N GLU A 179 15.53 12.19 7.60
CA GLU A 179 16.91 11.81 7.90
C GLU A 179 17.07 10.29 8.15
N ILE A 180 16.11 9.67 8.85
CA ILE A 180 16.10 8.22 9.07
C ILE A 180 15.91 7.47 7.73
N GLU A 181 14.95 7.88 6.91
CA GLU A 181 14.70 7.29 5.60
C GLU A 181 15.87 7.48 4.63
N LYS A 182 16.57 8.62 4.72
CA LYS A 182 17.75 8.92 3.93
C LYS A 182 18.94 8.04 4.31
N GLY A 183 19.19 7.89 5.61
CA GLY A 183 20.30 7.08 6.12
C GLY A 183 20.03 5.59 6.07
N GLY A 184 18.77 5.19 6.09
CA GLY A 184 18.37 3.80 6.26
C GLY A 184 18.79 3.23 7.63
N VAL A 185 18.34 2.02 7.92
CA VAL A 185 18.65 1.27 9.15
C VAL A 185 19.57 0.11 8.79
N PRO A 186 20.75 -0.03 9.41
CA PRO A 186 21.64 -1.16 9.13
C PRO A 186 21.01 -2.47 9.62
N ILE A 187 21.16 -3.51 8.82
CA ILE A 187 20.72 -4.86 9.19
C ILE A 187 21.90 -5.57 9.87
N SER A 188 21.62 -6.22 11.00
CA SER A 188 22.65 -7.03 11.68
C SER A 188 23.16 -8.14 10.78
N PRO A 189 24.48 -8.36 10.67
CA PRO A 189 25.05 -9.51 9.96
C PRO A 189 24.65 -10.83 10.61
N LYS A 190 24.31 -10.84 11.90
CA LYS A 190 23.85 -12.01 12.65
C LYS A 190 22.38 -12.38 12.41
N ARG A 191 21.69 -11.71 11.48
CA ARG A 191 20.27 -11.97 11.21
C ARG A 191 19.99 -13.42 10.81
N HIS A 192 20.91 -14.06 10.10
CA HIS A 192 20.76 -15.47 9.69
C HIS A 192 20.80 -16.41 10.90
N GLU A 193 21.72 -16.19 11.84
CA GLU A 193 21.80 -16.97 13.10
C GLU A 193 20.49 -16.82 13.89
N VAL A 194 19.94 -15.61 13.97
CA VAL A 194 18.66 -15.35 14.64
C VAL A 194 17.51 -16.04 13.91
N LEU A 195 17.50 -16.03 12.57
CA LEU A 195 16.48 -16.68 11.76
C LEU A 195 16.49 -18.19 11.93
N GLU A 196 17.68 -18.82 11.88
CA GLU A 196 17.87 -20.26 12.11
C GLU A 196 17.34 -20.65 13.51
N LYS A 197 17.73 -19.91 14.54
CA LYS A 197 17.23 -20.14 15.89
C LYS A 197 15.72 -20.03 15.99
N LEU A 198 15.11 -19.00 15.38
CA LEU A 198 13.65 -18.85 15.39
C LEU A 198 12.95 -19.98 14.63
N GLN A 199 13.54 -20.52 13.56
CA GLN A 199 13.01 -21.66 12.84
C GLN A 199 13.11 -22.96 13.69
N GLU A 200 14.20 -23.14 14.45
CA GLU A 200 14.32 -24.23 15.42
C GLU A 200 13.28 -24.09 16.54
N ASP A 201 13.13 -22.91 17.11
CA ASP A 201 12.14 -22.62 18.17
C ASP A 201 10.69 -22.80 17.66
N LEU A 202 10.42 -22.59 16.38
CA LEU A 202 9.10 -22.77 15.76
C LEU A 202 8.72 -24.25 15.57
N ARG A 203 9.70 -25.12 15.33
CA ARG A 203 9.49 -26.52 14.94
C ARG A 203 8.56 -27.28 15.90
N PRO A 204 8.77 -27.28 17.23
CA PRO A 204 7.91 -28.05 18.16
C PRO A 204 6.47 -27.57 18.13
N TYR A 205 6.21 -26.28 17.95
CA TYR A 205 4.85 -25.75 17.84
C TYR A 205 4.20 -26.16 16.52
N LYS A 206 4.94 -26.17 15.42
CA LYS A 206 4.45 -26.63 14.11
C LYS A 206 4.09 -28.11 14.14
N GLU A 207 4.94 -28.95 14.72
CA GLU A 207 4.69 -30.40 14.89
C GLU A 207 3.45 -30.63 15.77
N LYS A 208 3.33 -29.91 16.87
CA LYS A 208 2.18 -30.03 17.76
C LYS A 208 0.89 -29.59 17.10
N LEU A 209 0.91 -28.54 16.28
CA LEU A 209 -0.26 -28.07 15.54
C LEU A 209 -0.73 -29.06 14.46
N LEU A 210 0.17 -29.86 13.87
CA LEU A 210 -0.20 -30.93 12.94
C LEU A 210 -1.11 -31.99 13.58
N PHE A 211 -1.02 -32.19 14.90
CA PHE A 211 -1.93 -33.08 15.62
C PHE A 211 -3.39 -32.63 15.55
N TYR A 212 -3.63 -31.32 15.50
CA TYR A 212 -4.97 -30.75 15.40
C TYR A 212 -5.50 -30.65 13.96
N GLY A 213 -4.59 -30.52 12.99
CA GLY A 213 -4.96 -30.47 11.59
C GLY A 213 -3.80 -30.12 10.65
N ASP A 214 -3.86 -30.66 9.44
CA ASP A 214 -2.93 -30.31 8.34
C ASP A 214 -3.51 -29.15 7.56
N ILE A 215 -3.32 -27.95 8.12
CA ILE A 215 -3.83 -26.69 7.58
C ILE A 215 -2.72 -25.63 7.50
N ASN A 216 -3.00 -24.56 6.77
CA ASN A 216 -2.22 -23.34 6.89
C ASN A 216 -2.62 -22.57 8.17
N TRP A 217 -1.87 -22.72 9.24
CA TRP A 217 -2.13 -22.07 10.53
C TRP A 217 -1.98 -20.54 10.52
N ASN A 218 -1.54 -19.95 9.40
CA ASN A 218 -1.59 -18.52 9.16
C ASN A 218 -2.88 -18.07 8.44
N SER A 219 -3.68 -19.01 7.93
CA SER A 219 -4.98 -18.71 7.32
C SER A 219 -6.07 -18.59 8.38
N ASN A 220 -6.64 -17.38 8.50
CA ASN A 220 -7.70 -17.14 9.49
C ASN A 220 -8.92 -18.03 9.29
N ASP A 221 -9.31 -18.31 8.04
CA ASP A 221 -10.49 -19.14 7.72
C ASP A 221 -10.27 -20.60 8.10
N GLN A 222 -9.07 -21.14 7.82
CA GLN A 222 -8.74 -22.53 8.18
C GLN A 222 -8.58 -22.69 9.69
N VAL A 223 -7.97 -21.73 10.36
CA VAL A 223 -7.88 -21.70 11.83
C VAL A 223 -9.26 -21.64 12.45
N ALA A 224 -10.13 -20.75 11.97
CA ALA A 224 -11.49 -20.63 12.48
C ALA A 224 -12.28 -21.95 12.30
N SER A 225 -12.09 -22.65 11.17
CA SER A 225 -12.77 -23.93 10.94
C SER A 225 -12.31 -25.02 11.90
N ILE A 226 -11.01 -25.09 12.27
CA ILE A 226 -10.53 -26.02 13.29
C ILE A 226 -11.05 -25.62 14.70
N LEU A 227 -10.92 -24.36 15.07
CA LEU A 227 -11.22 -23.94 16.43
C LEU A 227 -12.72 -23.99 16.76
N PHE A 228 -13.60 -23.62 15.82
CA PHE A 228 -15.02 -23.38 16.08
C PHE A 228 -15.97 -24.47 15.54
N THR A 229 -15.48 -25.44 14.74
CA THR A 229 -16.26 -26.65 14.45
C THR A 229 -16.44 -27.45 15.74
N LYS A 230 -17.59 -28.14 15.87
CA LYS A 230 -17.88 -28.95 17.05
C LYS A 230 -16.74 -29.92 17.35
N LYS A 231 -16.53 -30.17 18.62
CA LYS A 231 -15.44 -31.03 19.09
C LYS A 231 -15.52 -32.41 18.41
N ASP A 232 -14.38 -32.88 17.92
CA ASP A 232 -14.19 -34.15 17.24
C ASP A 232 -14.98 -34.33 15.93
N GLU A 233 -15.69 -33.30 15.43
CA GLU A 233 -16.26 -33.33 14.09
C GLU A 233 -15.17 -33.06 13.02
N PRO A 234 -15.20 -33.80 11.88
CA PRO A 234 -14.21 -33.61 10.84
C PRO A 234 -14.38 -32.26 10.14
N VAL A 235 -13.26 -31.57 9.91
CA VAL A 235 -13.16 -30.33 9.12
C VAL A 235 -12.66 -30.68 7.73
N TYR A 236 -13.33 -30.18 6.69
CA TYR A 236 -13.03 -30.50 5.31
C TYR A 236 -12.40 -29.30 4.60
N ARG A 237 -11.47 -29.59 3.68
CA ARG A 237 -10.93 -28.60 2.75
C ARG A 237 -11.99 -28.29 1.69
N GLN A 238 -12.21 -27.00 1.41
CA GLN A 238 -13.18 -26.55 0.40
C GLN A 238 -12.71 -26.82 -1.05
N ASP A 239 -11.40 -26.90 -1.25
CA ASP A 239 -10.69 -27.13 -2.51
C ASP A 239 -10.03 -28.53 -2.56
N GLY A 240 -10.69 -29.55 -2.05
CA GLY A 240 -10.20 -30.92 -1.98
C GLY A 240 -9.77 -31.52 -3.34
N GLU A 241 -9.62 -32.84 -3.40
CA GLU A 241 -9.25 -33.53 -4.63
C GLU A 241 -10.28 -33.23 -5.73
N ARG A 242 -9.80 -32.71 -6.86
CA ARG A 242 -10.67 -32.33 -7.96
C ARG A 242 -11.25 -33.57 -8.63
N LEU A 243 -12.56 -33.62 -8.72
CA LEU A 243 -13.31 -34.59 -9.50
C LEU A 243 -13.62 -34.00 -10.89
N ASP A 244 -14.15 -34.85 -11.80
CA ASP A 244 -14.57 -34.41 -13.12
C ASP A 244 -15.63 -33.31 -13.02
N ASP A 245 -15.41 -32.24 -13.77
CA ASP A 245 -16.35 -31.13 -13.84
C ASP A 245 -17.60 -31.56 -14.57
N THR A 246 -18.79 -31.08 -14.16
CA THR A 246 -20.04 -31.24 -14.87
C THR A 246 -20.59 -29.92 -15.36
N PHE A 247 -21.56 -29.96 -16.25
CA PHE A 247 -22.20 -28.80 -16.88
C PHE A 247 -23.69 -28.83 -16.58
N LYS A 248 -24.17 -27.92 -15.72
CA LYS A 248 -25.58 -27.76 -15.43
C LYS A 248 -26.25 -26.84 -16.42
N VAL A 249 -27.36 -27.29 -16.97
CA VAL A 249 -28.25 -26.47 -17.79
C VAL A 249 -29.39 -25.97 -16.91
N THR A 250 -29.53 -24.65 -16.83
CA THR A 250 -30.54 -24.00 -15.99
C THR A 250 -31.41 -23.07 -16.82
N GLU A 251 -32.70 -23.02 -16.53
CA GLU A 251 -33.64 -22.04 -17.05
C GLU A 251 -33.85 -20.96 -16.00
N LYS A 252 -33.88 -19.70 -16.41
CA LYS A 252 -34.30 -18.58 -15.57
C LYS A 252 -35.73 -18.23 -15.87
N THR A 253 -36.60 -18.31 -14.88
CA THR A 253 -38.02 -17.97 -14.99
C THR A 253 -38.25 -16.45 -14.92
N VAL A 254 -39.41 -15.97 -15.31
CA VAL A 254 -39.77 -14.54 -15.36
C VAL A 254 -39.72 -13.90 -13.96
N ASP A 255 -40.02 -14.66 -12.93
CA ASP A 255 -39.95 -14.25 -11.51
C ASP A 255 -38.50 -14.34 -10.93
N GLY A 256 -37.50 -14.62 -11.78
CA GLY A 256 -36.10 -14.61 -11.44
C GLY A 256 -35.54 -15.89 -10.80
N LYS A 257 -36.36 -16.91 -10.59
CA LYS A 257 -35.89 -18.22 -10.10
C LYS A 257 -35.13 -18.98 -11.17
N SER A 258 -34.19 -19.83 -10.73
CA SER A 258 -33.45 -20.73 -11.62
C SER A 258 -33.92 -22.16 -11.41
N ILE A 259 -34.34 -22.83 -12.49
CA ILE A 259 -34.76 -24.25 -12.51
C ILE A 259 -33.65 -25.05 -13.19
N GLU A 260 -33.19 -26.12 -12.54
CA GLU A 260 -32.23 -27.04 -13.13
C GLU A 260 -32.96 -27.97 -14.12
N LEU A 261 -32.45 -28.03 -15.37
CA LEU A 261 -33.01 -28.81 -16.44
C LEU A 261 -32.24 -30.12 -16.69
N GLY A 262 -30.97 -30.17 -16.30
CA GLY A 262 -30.12 -31.34 -16.40
C GLY A 262 -28.65 -31.04 -16.12
N GLU A 263 -27.89 -32.12 -15.89
CA GLU A 263 -26.44 -32.09 -15.64
C GLU A 263 -25.75 -33.05 -16.62
N PHE A 264 -24.63 -32.63 -17.20
CA PHE A 264 -23.93 -33.28 -18.28
C PHE A 264 -22.43 -33.35 -18.01
N SER A 265 -21.79 -34.43 -18.50
CA SER A 265 -20.34 -34.64 -18.33
C SER A 265 -19.51 -33.73 -19.24
N THR A 266 -20.06 -33.29 -20.36
CA THR A 266 -19.34 -32.39 -21.28
C THR A 266 -20.14 -31.15 -21.64
N ARG A 267 -19.41 -30.06 -21.92
CA ARG A 267 -20.02 -28.81 -22.40
C ARG A 267 -20.74 -28.96 -23.74
N LYS A 268 -20.28 -29.91 -24.56
CA LYS A 268 -20.89 -30.22 -25.88
C LYS A 268 -22.29 -30.82 -25.72
N GLU A 269 -22.44 -31.80 -24.82
CA GLU A 269 -23.74 -32.41 -24.48
C GLU A 269 -24.70 -31.38 -23.86
N ALA A 270 -24.22 -30.61 -22.92
CA ALA A 270 -25.01 -29.54 -22.28
C ALA A 270 -25.51 -28.50 -23.29
N ASN A 271 -24.67 -28.10 -24.25
CA ASN A 271 -25.05 -27.17 -25.31
C ASN A 271 -26.03 -27.81 -26.33
N ALA A 272 -25.87 -29.10 -26.64
CA ALA A 272 -26.82 -29.83 -27.51
C ALA A 272 -28.20 -29.92 -26.87
N PHE A 273 -28.25 -30.31 -25.59
CA PHE A 273 -29.48 -30.32 -24.79
C PHE A 273 -30.14 -28.93 -24.74
N LYS A 274 -29.35 -27.90 -24.43
CA LYS A 274 -29.84 -26.50 -24.39
C LYS A 274 -30.50 -26.14 -25.73
N LYS A 275 -29.85 -26.46 -26.87
CA LYS A 275 -30.37 -26.11 -28.19
C LYS A 275 -31.72 -26.80 -28.44
N GLU A 276 -31.79 -28.11 -28.20
CA GLU A 276 -33.02 -28.89 -28.35
C GLU A 276 -34.15 -28.40 -27.42
N TYR A 277 -33.80 -28.07 -26.16
CA TYR A 277 -34.76 -27.58 -25.18
C TYR A 277 -35.35 -26.23 -25.59
N VAL A 278 -34.52 -25.29 -26.07
CA VAL A 278 -34.98 -23.98 -26.55
C VAL A 278 -35.83 -24.08 -27.81
N GLU A 279 -35.50 -24.99 -28.74
CA GLU A 279 -36.30 -25.25 -29.94
C GLU A 279 -37.72 -25.80 -29.64
N LYS A 280 -37.82 -26.64 -28.60
CA LYS A 280 -39.11 -27.19 -28.14
C LYS A 280 -39.93 -26.22 -27.28
N ASN A 281 -39.31 -25.18 -26.75
CA ASN A 281 -39.94 -24.26 -25.81
C ASN A 281 -39.67 -22.78 -26.18
N PRO A 282 -40.31 -22.24 -27.23
CA PRO A 282 -39.95 -20.96 -27.85
C PRO A 282 -40.24 -19.72 -26.98
N TYR A 283 -40.93 -19.87 -25.84
CA TYR A 283 -41.31 -18.77 -24.94
C TYR A 283 -40.45 -18.67 -23.68
N ILE A 284 -39.30 -19.35 -23.66
CA ILE A 284 -38.40 -19.35 -22.50
C ILE A 284 -37.61 -18.04 -22.42
N PHE A 285 -37.51 -17.49 -21.19
CA PHE A 285 -36.81 -16.23 -20.96
C PHE A 285 -35.30 -16.35 -21.14
N LYS A 286 -34.65 -17.37 -20.53
CA LYS A 286 -33.19 -17.56 -20.64
C LYS A 286 -32.78 -18.97 -20.20
N VAL A 287 -32.00 -19.66 -21.03
CA VAL A 287 -31.33 -20.93 -20.69
C VAL A 287 -29.82 -20.73 -20.64
N SER A 288 -29.17 -21.17 -19.59
CA SER A 288 -27.72 -21.02 -19.35
C SER A 288 -27.06 -22.37 -19.12
N VAL A 289 -25.83 -22.53 -19.60
CA VAL A 289 -24.96 -23.68 -19.30
C VAL A 289 -23.87 -23.20 -18.33
N ASN A 290 -23.86 -23.75 -17.13
CA ASN A 290 -22.96 -23.36 -16.07
C ASN A 290 -22.01 -24.51 -15.73
N LEU A 291 -20.71 -24.22 -15.63
CA LEU A 291 -19.71 -25.16 -15.16
C LEU A 291 -19.88 -25.41 -13.66
N GLN A 292 -20.05 -26.67 -13.28
CA GLN A 292 -20.00 -27.11 -11.87
C GLN A 292 -18.68 -27.81 -11.62
N LYS A 293 -17.91 -27.28 -10.68
CA LYS A 293 -16.67 -27.88 -10.22
C LYS A 293 -16.96 -28.78 -9.02
N HIS A 294 -16.59 -30.03 -9.13
CA HIS A 294 -16.74 -31.00 -8.05
C HIS A 294 -15.38 -31.26 -7.39
N PHE A 295 -15.40 -31.33 -6.06
CA PHE A 295 -14.24 -31.66 -5.27
C PHE A 295 -14.62 -32.75 -4.27
N LYS A 296 -13.77 -33.77 -4.14
CA LYS A 296 -13.88 -34.76 -3.08
C LYS A 296 -13.48 -34.10 -1.76
N PRO A 297 -14.33 -34.09 -0.74
CA PRO A 297 -13.97 -33.52 0.55
C PRO A 297 -12.76 -34.26 1.13
N VAL A 298 -11.73 -33.53 1.54
CA VAL A 298 -10.57 -34.07 2.24
C VAL A 298 -10.60 -33.57 3.67
N VAL A 299 -10.56 -34.48 4.63
CA VAL A 299 -10.48 -34.14 6.06
C VAL A 299 -9.11 -33.53 6.32
N ILE A 300 -9.09 -32.31 6.84
CA ILE A 300 -7.86 -31.55 7.17
C ILE A 300 -7.60 -31.44 8.66
N GLY A 301 -8.49 -31.90 9.50
CA GLY A 301 -8.39 -31.89 10.95
C GLY A 301 -9.73 -32.12 11.61
N TYR A 302 -9.77 -31.91 12.92
CA TYR A 302 -10.99 -32.08 13.71
C TYR A 302 -11.28 -30.84 14.56
N GLY A 303 -12.54 -30.53 14.72
CA GLY A 303 -13.03 -29.37 15.46
C GLY A 303 -12.60 -29.41 16.94
N GLN A 304 -12.29 -28.23 17.48
CA GLN A 304 -11.98 -28.06 18.91
C GLN A 304 -13.20 -27.67 19.74
N GLY A 305 -14.31 -27.35 19.12
CA GLY A 305 -15.59 -27.07 19.79
C GLY A 305 -15.61 -25.78 20.61
N LEU A 306 -14.72 -24.82 20.30
CA LEU A 306 -14.68 -23.54 21.02
C LEU A 306 -15.89 -22.68 20.69
N LYS A 307 -16.37 -21.93 21.67
CA LYS A 307 -17.46 -20.95 21.47
C LYS A 307 -16.89 -19.69 20.81
N VAL A 308 -17.51 -19.22 19.73
CA VAL A 308 -17.14 -17.93 19.10
C VAL A 308 -17.42 -16.78 20.07
N LEU A 309 -16.37 -16.06 20.49
CA LEU A 309 -16.46 -14.90 21.38
C LEU A 309 -16.64 -13.60 20.60
N GLU A 310 -15.94 -13.46 19.49
CA GLU A 310 -15.97 -12.27 18.65
C GLU A 310 -16.13 -12.60 17.17
N ARG A 311 -16.69 -11.66 16.42
CA ARG A 311 -16.80 -11.73 14.96
C ARG A 311 -16.17 -10.51 14.33
N THR A 312 -15.59 -10.69 13.13
CA THR A 312 -15.10 -9.60 12.31
C THR A 312 -16.26 -8.73 11.79
N GLU A 313 -15.97 -7.55 11.26
CA GLU A 313 -16.97 -6.68 10.61
C GLU A 313 -17.77 -7.40 9.50
N LYS A 314 -17.18 -8.39 8.85
CA LYS A 314 -17.82 -9.23 7.83
C LYS A 314 -18.61 -10.42 8.39
N GLY A 315 -18.70 -10.55 9.72
CA GLY A 315 -19.47 -11.60 10.40
C GLY A 315 -18.74 -12.94 10.59
N ALA A 316 -17.51 -13.12 10.07
CA ALA A 316 -16.71 -14.32 10.31
C ALA A 316 -16.19 -14.38 11.74
N PRO A 317 -15.99 -15.59 12.34
CA PRO A 317 -15.34 -15.71 13.65
C PRO A 317 -13.95 -15.05 13.67
N SER A 318 -13.68 -14.24 14.69
CA SER A 318 -12.37 -13.61 14.87
C SER A 318 -11.35 -14.63 15.40
N VAL A 319 -10.17 -14.66 14.79
CA VAL A 319 -8.99 -15.44 15.22
C VAL A 319 -7.77 -14.53 15.36
N GLY A 320 -8.00 -13.24 15.62
CA GLY A 320 -6.93 -12.29 15.96
C GLY A 320 -6.27 -12.65 17.29
N ILE A 321 -5.04 -12.21 17.50
CA ILE A 321 -4.27 -12.51 18.72
C ILE A 321 -5.04 -12.08 19.97
N ASP A 322 -5.64 -10.90 19.95
CA ASP A 322 -6.42 -10.36 21.09
C ASP A 322 -7.61 -11.24 21.42
N THR A 323 -8.34 -11.72 20.39
CA THR A 323 -9.47 -12.65 20.58
C THR A 323 -8.99 -14.03 21.05
N LEU A 324 -7.93 -14.57 20.45
CA LEU A 324 -7.37 -15.86 20.83
C LEU A 324 -6.86 -15.87 22.27
N SER A 325 -6.34 -14.77 22.75
CA SER A 325 -5.86 -14.62 24.14
C SER A 325 -6.97 -14.84 25.20
N ASN A 326 -8.25 -14.77 24.80
CA ASN A 326 -9.36 -15.09 25.70
C ASN A 326 -9.62 -16.59 25.88
N TYR A 327 -8.91 -17.48 25.14
CA TYR A 327 -9.01 -18.94 25.25
C TYR A 327 -7.78 -19.57 25.92
N VAL A 328 -7.01 -18.81 26.69
CA VAL A 328 -5.84 -19.29 27.44
C VAL A 328 -6.21 -20.52 28.28
N GLY A 329 -5.35 -21.55 28.25
CA GLY A 329 -5.58 -22.85 28.85
C GLY A 329 -6.14 -23.89 27.87
N ASN A 330 -6.49 -23.51 26.65
CA ASN A 330 -6.73 -24.45 25.57
C ASN A 330 -5.40 -24.74 24.85
N ASP A 331 -4.97 -26.00 24.90
CA ASP A 331 -3.65 -26.40 24.40
C ASP A 331 -3.41 -26.10 22.90
N CYS A 332 -4.46 -26.22 22.06
CA CYS A 332 -4.41 -25.85 20.65
C CYS A 332 -4.18 -24.33 20.49
N VAL A 333 -4.93 -23.52 21.23
CA VAL A 333 -4.84 -22.06 21.13
C VAL A 333 -3.52 -21.54 21.69
N ASP A 334 -3.07 -22.06 22.84
CA ASP A 334 -1.80 -21.67 23.46
C ASP A 334 -0.62 -22.00 22.51
N THR A 335 -0.66 -23.19 21.88
CA THR A 335 0.31 -23.59 20.86
C THR A 335 0.25 -22.67 19.63
N LEU A 336 -0.94 -22.32 19.17
CA LEU A 336 -1.15 -21.44 18.03
C LEU A 336 -0.67 -20.00 18.29
N LEU A 337 -0.86 -19.48 19.50
CA LEU A 337 -0.38 -18.15 19.87
C LEU A 337 1.15 -18.07 19.80
N GLU A 338 1.85 -19.06 20.35
CA GLU A 338 3.32 -19.12 20.25
C GLU A 338 3.80 -19.33 18.81
N TYR A 339 3.15 -20.22 18.06
CA TYR A 339 3.41 -20.38 16.64
C TYR A 339 3.27 -19.06 15.86
N LYS A 340 2.16 -18.34 16.05
CA LYS A 340 1.92 -17.04 15.38
C LYS A 340 2.94 -15.99 15.80
N ARG A 341 3.35 -15.96 17.08
CA ARG A 341 4.36 -15.03 17.59
C ARG A 341 5.70 -15.23 16.89
N ILE A 342 6.19 -16.47 16.86
CA ILE A 342 7.49 -16.80 16.24
C ILE A 342 7.42 -16.65 14.71
N SER A 343 6.37 -17.18 14.07
CA SER A 343 6.18 -17.05 12.62
C SER A 343 6.17 -15.59 12.15
N LYS A 344 5.56 -14.69 12.93
CA LYS A 344 5.55 -13.26 12.63
C LYS A 344 6.96 -12.66 12.67
N LEU A 345 7.79 -13.05 13.63
CA LEU A 345 9.18 -12.59 13.72
C LEU A 345 10.01 -13.11 12.53
N ILE A 346 9.84 -14.38 12.16
CA ILE A 346 10.51 -14.98 10.99
C ILE A 346 10.13 -14.19 9.73
N THR A 347 8.83 -14.05 9.43
CA THR A 347 8.34 -13.31 8.25
C THR A 347 8.85 -11.87 8.22
N PHE A 348 8.97 -11.25 9.38
CA PHE A 348 9.47 -9.90 9.51
C PHE A 348 10.96 -9.81 9.13
N ILE A 349 11.80 -10.71 9.66
CA ILE A 349 13.24 -10.75 9.33
C ILE A 349 13.46 -11.14 7.86
N GLU A 350 12.71 -12.11 7.33
CA GLU A 350 12.77 -12.51 5.92
C GLU A 350 12.42 -11.36 4.98
N SER A 351 11.46 -10.51 5.36
CA SER A 351 11.10 -9.33 4.56
C SER A 351 12.26 -8.34 4.40
N TRP A 352 13.19 -8.29 5.35
CA TRP A 352 14.36 -7.42 5.27
C TRP A 352 15.30 -7.83 4.15
N GLU A 353 15.43 -9.13 3.89
CA GLU A 353 16.30 -9.64 2.82
C GLU A 353 15.87 -9.14 1.44
N SER A 354 14.56 -9.08 1.18
CA SER A 354 14.01 -8.57 -0.07
C SER A 354 14.05 -7.05 -0.21
N LEU A 355 14.09 -6.32 0.91
CA LEU A 355 14.03 -4.87 0.97
C LEU A 355 15.39 -4.20 1.17
N GLN A 356 16.43 -4.96 1.46
CA GLN A 356 17.75 -4.39 1.71
C GLN A 356 18.42 -3.84 0.44
N VAL A 357 19.19 -2.78 0.63
CA VAL A 357 20.14 -2.23 -0.32
C VAL A 357 21.44 -1.99 0.46
N ASP A 358 22.54 -2.61 0.03
CA ASP A 358 23.87 -2.50 0.65
C ASP A 358 23.87 -2.72 2.17
N GLY A 359 23.15 -3.75 2.64
CA GLY A 359 23.05 -4.11 4.06
C GLY A 359 22.21 -3.15 4.91
N ARG A 360 21.41 -2.32 4.30
CA ARG A 360 20.48 -1.39 4.96
C ARG A 360 19.06 -1.56 4.43
N ILE A 361 18.08 -1.29 5.29
CA ILE A 361 16.67 -1.15 4.90
C ILE A 361 16.25 0.31 5.01
N TYR A 362 15.35 0.72 4.15
CA TYR A 362 14.91 2.11 4.02
C TYR A 362 13.40 2.21 4.27
N PRO A 363 12.98 2.22 5.56
CA PRO A 363 11.57 2.31 5.92
C PRO A 363 10.97 3.62 5.44
N SER A 364 9.66 3.64 5.19
CA SER A 364 8.92 4.86 4.88
C SER A 364 7.96 5.21 6.01
N PHE A 365 8.14 6.36 6.61
CA PHE A 365 7.31 6.88 7.71
C PHE A 365 6.25 7.86 7.19
N ASN A 366 5.03 7.73 7.71
CA ASN A 366 3.95 8.65 7.43
C ASN A 366 3.37 9.20 8.75
N ILE A 367 3.29 10.53 8.86
CA ILE A 367 2.77 11.25 10.03
C ILE A 367 1.32 11.71 9.86
N THR A 368 0.72 11.48 8.70
CA THR A 368 -0.62 12.00 8.36
C THR A 368 -1.76 11.03 8.70
N ALA A 369 -1.55 10.10 9.64
CA ALA A 369 -2.62 9.24 10.10
C ALA A 369 -3.66 10.04 10.91
N ARG A 370 -4.97 9.82 10.67
CA ARG A 370 -6.08 10.52 11.37
C ARG A 370 -6.02 10.42 12.89
N THR A 371 -5.41 9.37 13.41
CA THR A 371 -5.22 9.16 14.85
C THR A 371 -4.04 9.93 15.45
N GLY A 372 -3.31 10.72 14.67
CA GLY A 372 -2.06 11.38 15.09
C GLY A 372 -0.88 10.42 15.30
N ARG A 373 -1.05 9.12 14.99
CA ARG A 373 0.04 8.15 15.08
C ARG A 373 0.90 8.19 13.82
N THR A 374 2.19 8.02 13.98
CA THR A 374 3.07 7.75 12.84
C THR A 374 2.86 6.31 12.37
N THR A 375 2.76 6.09 11.07
CA THR A 375 2.80 4.76 10.48
C THR A 375 4.14 4.52 9.78
N CYS A 376 4.53 3.25 9.62
CA CYS A 376 5.77 2.86 8.99
C CYS A 376 5.53 1.67 8.07
N LYS A 377 6.14 1.67 6.89
CA LYS A 377 6.05 0.58 5.91
C LYS A 377 7.37 0.37 5.18
N ASN A 378 7.54 -0.81 4.58
CA ASN A 378 8.67 -1.21 3.73
C ASN A 378 10.06 -1.15 4.41
N PRO A 379 10.29 -1.86 5.53
CA PRO A 379 9.38 -2.64 6.36
C PRO A 379 8.69 -1.83 7.46
N ASN A 380 7.69 -2.41 8.12
CA ASN A 380 7.05 -1.76 9.26
C ASN A 380 7.88 -1.96 10.54
N LEU A 381 8.77 -1.05 10.85
CA LEU A 381 9.63 -1.10 12.06
C LEU A 381 8.91 -0.82 13.39
N LYS A 382 7.61 -0.60 13.40
CA LYS A 382 6.83 -0.35 14.62
C LYS A 382 6.27 -1.61 15.28
N ILE A 383 6.57 -2.77 14.73
CA ILE A 383 6.11 -4.07 15.25
C ILE A 383 7.13 -4.65 16.25
N CYS A 384 8.30 -4.03 16.35
CA CYS A 384 9.38 -4.43 17.27
C CYS A 384 9.24 -3.76 18.62
#